data_e05e494769a2e8760e86087cc41e5041
#
_entry.id   e05e494769a2e8760e86087cc41e5041
#
_cell.length_a   1.000
_cell.length_b   1.000
_cell.length_c   1.000
_cell.angle_alpha   90.00
_cell.angle_beta   90.00
_cell.angle_gamma   90.00
#
_symmetry.space_group_name_H-M   'P 1'
#
loop_
_entity.id
_entity.type
_entity.pdbx_description
1 polymer ?
#
loop_
_entity_poly.entity_id
_entity_poly.type
_entity_poly.pdbx_seq_one_letter_code
_entity_poly.pdbx_strand_id
1 'polypeptide(L)'
;MSKRKADLEVSAGGIVFRWVPEAPPRYLLIRDSYDNWGFPKGHLENGESPAEAAIRETAEETGLSRLVLQGPIRVIDWHFRFRGRHIHKYCHFFLFESPEGEPCPQVDEGITACQWRTLDEALDVLSYDNARGVLKRAGEMVRTLVAIGAGRPLRRTD
;
A
#
# COMPACT_ATOMS: atom_id res chain seq x y z
N MET A 1 10.01 35.85 17.22
CA MET A 1 8.82 34.99 17.15
C MET A 1 9.19 33.65 16.59
N SER A 2 8.93 32.59 17.34
CA SER A 2 9.15 31.24 16.87
C SER A 2 8.14 30.91 15.79
N LYS A 3 8.61 30.39 14.65
CA LYS A 3 7.73 29.84 13.63
C LYS A 3 6.97 28.65 14.24
N ARG A 4 5.68 28.60 14.03
CA ARG A 4 4.87 27.45 14.41
C ARG A 4 5.42 26.22 13.71
N LYS A 5 5.77 25.22 14.47
CA LYS A 5 6.16 23.91 13.91
C LYS A 5 4.95 23.27 13.26
N ALA A 6 5.20 22.54 12.17
CA ALA A 6 4.16 21.74 11.54
C ALA A 6 3.65 20.68 12.53
N ASP A 7 2.35 20.41 12.49
CA ASP A 7 1.77 19.29 13.21
C ASP A 7 2.18 17.99 12.51
N LEU A 8 2.64 17.02 13.30
CA LEU A 8 3.07 15.73 12.77
C LEU A 8 1.88 14.77 12.72
N GLU A 9 1.70 14.13 11.57
CA GLU A 9 0.79 13.01 11.44
C GLU A 9 1.55 11.79 10.93
N VAL A 10 1.26 10.63 11.50
CA VAL A 10 1.89 9.37 11.10
C VAL A 10 0.83 8.40 10.64
N SER A 11 1.00 7.91 9.42
CA SER A 11 0.15 6.88 8.82
C SER A 11 1.01 5.69 8.43
N ALA A 12 0.36 4.58 8.17
CA ALA A 12 0.98 3.41 7.58
C ALA A 12 0.04 2.82 6.53
N GLY A 13 0.62 2.19 5.54
CA GLY A 13 -0.15 1.60 4.46
C GLY A 13 0.56 0.41 3.86
N GLY A 14 -0.13 -0.24 2.94
CA GLY A 14 0.35 -1.46 2.33
C GLY A 14 0.30 -1.45 0.82
N ILE A 15 1.35 -2.00 0.21
CA ILE A 15 1.30 -2.43 -1.18
C ILE A 15 1.12 -3.93 -1.15
N VAL A 16 0.03 -4.39 -1.77
CA VAL A 16 -0.36 -5.80 -1.81
C VAL A 16 -0.04 -6.36 -3.18
N PHE A 17 0.68 -7.49 -3.21
CA PHE A 17 0.93 -8.18 -4.47
C PHE A 17 0.43 -9.61 -4.40
N ARG A 18 0.25 -10.21 -5.58
CA ARG A 18 -0.18 -11.60 -5.75
C ARG A 18 0.59 -12.24 -6.89
N TRP A 19 1.09 -13.44 -6.64
CA TRP A 19 1.68 -14.24 -7.70
C TRP A 19 0.58 -14.77 -8.62
N VAL A 20 0.82 -14.65 -9.92
CA VAL A 20 -0.06 -15.23 -10.95
C VAL A 20 0.76 -16.28 -11.68
N PRO A 21 0.25 -17.51 -11.83
CA PRO A 21 1.00 -18.56 -12.53
C PRO A 21 1.39 -18.13 -13.94
N GLU A 22 2.68 -18.27 -14.26
CA GLU A 22 3.24 -18.00 -15.59
C GLU A 22 3.03 -16.57 -16.11
N ALA A 23 2.81 -15.62 -15.21
CA ALA A 23 2.56 -14.23 -15.55
C ALA A 23 3.27 -13.31 -14.56
N PRO A 24 3.46 -12.02 -14.89
CA PRO A 24 3.97 -11.07 -13.92
C PRO A 24 3.06 -10.96 -12.70
N PRO A 25 3.62 -10.65 -11.53
CA PRO A 25 2.79 -10.46 -10.33
C PRO A 25 1.82 -9.30 -10.54
N ARG A 26 0.74 -9.33 -9.77
CA ARG A 26 -0.26 -8.25 -9.77
C ARG A 26 -0.16 -7.47 -8.48
N TYR A 27 -0.46 -6.19 -8.58
CA TYR A 27 -0.46 -5.24 -7.46
C TYR A 27 -1.86 -4.68 -7.30
N LEU A 28 -2.32 -4.57 -6.06
CA LEU A 28 -3.66 -4.10 -5.77
C LEU A 28 -3.69 -2.59 -5.61
N LEU A 29 -4.51 -1.94 -6.42
CA LEU A 29 -4.78 -0.51 -6.30
C LEU A 29 -6.20 -0.30 -5.77
N ILE A 30 -6.37 0.74 -4.98
CA ILE A 30 -7.68 1.20 -4.54
C ILE A 30 -7.98 2.58 -5.13
N ARG A 31 -9.25 2.84 -5.36
CA ARG A 31 -9.73 4.16 -5.78
C ARG A 31 -10.53 4.78 -4.63
N ASP A 32 -10.20 6.03 -4.31
CA ASP A 32 -10.92 6.76 -3.28
C ASP A 32 -12.18 7.46 -3.84
N SER A 33 -12.91 8.15 -2.98
CA SER A 33 -14.15 8.84 -3.35
C SER A 33 -13.91 10.09 -4.23
N TYR A 34 -12.67 10.50 -4.42
CA TYR A 34 -12.28 11.60 -5.30
C TYR A 34 -11.71 11.10 -6.64
N ASP A 35 -11.93 9.82 -6.95
CA ASP A 35 -11.44 9.15 -8.16
C ASP A 35 -9.90 9.07 -8.26
N ASN A 36 -9.21 9.12 -7.12
CA ASN A 36 -7.77 8.94 -7.09
C ASN A 36 -7.40 7.48 -6.85
N TRP A 37 -6.48 6.98 -7.66
CA TRP A 37 -5.90 5.64 -7.49
C TRP A 37 -4.66 5.71 -6.61
N GLY A 38 -4.60 4.83 -5.64
CA GLY A 38 -3.50 4.76 -4.69
C GLY A 38 -3.51 3.45 -3.92
N PHE A 39 -2.93 3.50 -2.72
CA PHE A 39 -2.79 2.33 -1.85
C PHE A 39 -3.52 2.55 -0.54
N PRO A 40 -4.00 1.45 0.10
CA PRO A 40 -4.62 1.55 1.42
C PRO A 40 -3.64 2.09 2.44
N LYS A 41 -4.10 3.02 3.26
CA LYS A 41 -3.31 3.62 4.34
C LYS A 41 -4.23 4.34 5.32
N GLY A 42 -3.74 4.55 6.52
CA GLY A 42 -4.45 5.32 7.53
C GLY A 42 -3.58 5.60 8.75
N HIS A 43 -4.13 6.36 9.68
CA HIS A 43 -3.43 6.80 10.88
C HIS A 43 -3.16 5.64 11.84
N LEU A 44 -2.03 5.70 12.54
CA LEU A 44 -1.74 4.77 13.62
C LEU A 44 -2.70 5.02 14.79
N GLU A 45 -3.17 3.94 15.41
CA GLU A 45 -3.89 3.98 16.68
C GLU A 45 -2.90 3.90 17.84
N ASN A 46 -3.36 4.30 19.03
CA ASN A 46 -2.52 4.29 20.23
C ASN A 46 -1.95 2.89 20.49
N GLY A 47 -0.63 2.82 20.67
CA GLY A 47 0.08 1.58 20.93
C GLY A 47 0.35 0.71 19.72
N GLU A 48 -0.08 1.13 18.56
CA GLU A 48 0.10 0.41 17.31
C GLU A 48 1.47 0.72 16.69
N SER A 49 2.19 -0.32 16.24
CA SER A 49 3.37 -0.11 15.41
C SER A 49 2.96 0.26 13.98
N PRO A 50 3.85 0.88 13.18
CA PRO A 50 3.55 1.13 11.77
C PRO A 50 3.14 -0.13 11.00
N ALA A 51 3.80 -1.27 11.23
CA ALA A 51 3.45 -2.52 10.56
C ALA A 51 2.05 -3.02 10.95
N GLU A 52 1.69 -2.92 12.24
CA GLU A 52 0.36 -3.28 12.72
C GLU A 52 -0.71 -2.39 12.09
N ALA A 53 -0.47 -1.08 12.03
CA ALA A 53 -1.38 -0.15 11.39
C ALA A 53 -1.54 -0.44 9.89
N ALA A 54 -0.43 -0.76 9.21
CA ALA A 54 -0.46 -1.07 7.79
C ALA A 54 -1.31 -2.31 7.50
N ILE A 55 -1.19 -3.37 8.30
CA ILE A 55 -2.00 -4.59 8.15
C ILE A 55 -3.48 -4.25 8.37
N ARG A 56 -3.78 -3.56 9.47
CA ARG A 56 -5.15 -3.20 9.82
C ARG A 56 -5.81 -2.33 8.75
N GLU A 57 -5.15 -1.25 8.34
CA GLU A 57 -5.69 -0.33 7.34
C GLU A 57 -5.87 -1.03 5.98
N THR A 58 -4.91 -1.85 5.58
CA THR A 58 -5.02 -2.60 4.33
C THR A 58 -6.20 -3.56 4.35
N ALA A 59 -6.38 -4.29 5.45
CA ALA A 59 -7.53 -5.20 5.60
C ALA A 59 -8.85 -4.43 5.62
N GLU A 60 -8.92 -3.31 6.35
CA GLU A 60 -10.13 -2.49 6.44
C GLU A 60 -10.55 -1.91 5.09
N GLU A 61 -9.60 -1.45 4.28
CA GLU A 61 -9.92 -0.79 3.01
C GLU A 61 -10.14 -1.76 1.85
N THR A 62 -9.53 -2.94 1.87
CA THR A 62 -9.60 -3.90 0.76
C THR A 62 -10.48 -5.12 1.04
N GLY A 63 -10.83 -5.37 2.30
CA GLY A 63 -11.56 -6.57 2.68
C GLY A 63 -10.75 -7.86 2.65
N LEU A 64 -9.46 -7.80 2.33
CA LEU A 64 -8.60 -8.97 2.36
C LEU A 64 -8.26 -9.36 3.80
N SER A 65 -8.44 -10.64 4.13
CA SER A 65 -8.20 -11.15 5.48
C SER A 65 -6.82 -11.76 5.66
N ARG A 66 -6.23 -12.29 4.59
CA ARG A 66 -4.91 -12.91 4.66
C ARG A 66 -3.88 -12.05 3.97
N LEU A 67 -3.07 -11.38 4.79
CA LEU A 67 -1.98 -10.51 4.34
C LEU A 67 -0.70 -10.98 5.00
N VAL A 68 0.26 -11.39 4.19
CA VAL A 68 1.55 -11.90 4.67
C VAL A 68 2.61 -10.82 4.53
N LEU A 69 3.09 -10.31 5.66
CA LEU A 69 4.09 -9.24 5.67
C LEU A 69 5.40 -9.72 5.08
N GLN A 70 5.92 -9.00 4.09
CA GLN A 70 7.22 -9.27 3.47
C GLN A 70 8.31 -8.35 3.99
N GLY A 71 7.96 -7.12 4.36
CA GLY A 71 8.91 -6.17 4.91
C GLY A 71 8.56 -4.73 4.61
N PRO A 72 9.32 -3.79 5.21
CA PRO A 72 9.12 -2.38 4.94
C PRO A 72 9.60 -2.01 3.54
N ILE A 73 8.88 -1.14 2.87
CA ILE A 73 9.25 -0.63 1.55
C ILE A 73 10.00 0.69 1.71
N ARG A 74 9.31 1.68 2.25
CA ARG A 74 9.80 3.06 2.33
C ARG A 74 8.91 3.89 3.23
N VAL A 75 9.48 4.93 3.82
CA VAL A 75 8.71 6.00 4.47
C VAL A 75 8.73 7.18 3.52
N ILE A 76 7.56 7.71 3.20
CA ILE A 76 7.44 8.95 2.45
C ILE A 76 6.84 10.02 3.34
N ASP A 77 7.12 11.26 3.03
CA ASP A 77 6.58 12.38 3.78
C ASP A 77 6.19 13.53 2.84
N TRP A 78 5.25 14.32 3.27
CA TRP A 78 4.84 15.52 2.55
C TRP A 78 4.21 16.52 3.50
N HIS A 79 4.11 17.77 3.03
CA HIS A 79 3.50 18.87 3.76
C HIS A 79 2.23 19.29 3.08
N PHE A 80 1.22 19.64 3.88
CA PHE A 80 -0.02 20.19 3.37
C PHE A 80 -0.67 21.09 4.43
N ARG A 81 -1.64 21.88 3.99
CA ARG A 81 -2.44 22.69 4.88
C ARG A 81 -3.85 22.11 4.97
N PHE A 82 -4.35 22.05 6.18
CA PHE A 82 -5.70 21.60 6.45
C PHE A 82 -6.29 22.50 7.54
N ARG A 83 -7.37 23.19 7.21
CA ARG A 83 -8.06 24.13 8.12
C ARG A 83 -7.09 25.15 8.74
N GLY A 84 -6.23 25.74 7.90
CA GLY A 84 -5.26 26.76 8.30
C GLY A 84 -4.06 26.23 9.07
N ARG A 85 -3.95 24.91 9.30
CA ARG A 85 -2.83 24.29 10.01
C ARG A 85 -1.85 23.68 9.00
N HIS A 86 -0.57 23.89 9.25
CA HIS A 86 0.48 23.24 8.47
C HIS A 86 0.70 21.83 9.04
N ILE A 87 0.57 20.83 8.19
CA ILE A 87 0.71 19.42 8.58
C ILE A 87 1.89 18.81 7.84
N HIS A 88 2.74 18.14 8.59
CA HIS A 88 3.81 17.31 8.05
C HIS A 88 3.43 15.85 8.27
N LYS A 89 3.14 15.15 7.20
CA LYS A 89 2.67 13.77 7.26
C LYS A 89 3.76 12.79 6.82
N TYR A 90 3.95 11.75 7.62
CA TYR A 90 4.78 10.60 7.29
C TYR A 90 3.88 9.41 7.02
N CYS A 91 4.21 8.62 6.01
CA CYS A 91 3.51 7.37 5.75
C CYS A 91 4.53 6.24 5.56
N HIS A 92 4.40 5.21 6.41
CA HIS A 92 5.21 4.00 6.37
C HIS A 92 4.53 2.96 5.49
N PHE A 93 5.14 2.60 4.36
CA PHE A 93 4.60 1.57 3.49
C PHE A 93 5.30 0.24 3.66
N PHE A 94 4.50 -0.82 3.68
CA PHE A 94 4.94 -2.21 3.84
C PHE A 94 4.45 -3.05 2.67
N LEU A 95 5.23 -4.08 2.33
CA LEU A 95 4.87 -5.02 1.28
C LEU A 95 4.17 -6.23 1.89
N PHE A 96 3.01 -6.57 1.34
CA PHE A 96 2.23 -7.74 1.74
C PHE A 96 1.97 -8.63 0.54
N GLU A 97 2.08 -9.94 0.75
CA GLU A 97 1.54 -10.91 -0.19
C GLU A 97 0.11 -11.26 0.20
N SER A 98 -0.79 -11.25 -0.78
CA SER A 98 -2.15 -11.75 -0.62
C SER A 98 -2.30 -13.01 -1.46
N PRO A 99 -2.12 -14.21 -0.86
CA PRO A 99 -2.14 -15.45 -1.64
C PRO A 99 -3.52 -15.86 -2.10
N GLU A 100 -4.57 -15.33 -1.49
CA GLU A 100 -5.95 -15.74 -1.77
C GLU A 100 -6.94 -14.63 -1.40
N GLY A 101 -8.19 -14.83 -1.77
CA GLY A 101 -9.30 -13.93 -1.45
C GLY A 101 -9.56 -12.90 -2.54
N GLU A 102 -10.79 -12.43 -2.59
CA GLU A 102 -11.20 -11.37 -3.51
C GLU A 102 -11.26 -10.04 -2.77
N PRO A 103 -10.58 -9.02 -3.26
CA PRO A 103 -10.72 -7.69 -2.66
C PRO A 103 -12.14 -7.17 -2.87
N CYS A 104 -12.65 -6.52 -1.85
CA CYS A 104 -13.97 -5.89 -1.87
C CYS A 104 -13.83 -4.45 -1.42
N PRO A 105 -14.19 -3.47 -2.28
CA PRO A 105 -14.10 -2.07 -1.89
C PRO A 105 -14.93 -1.79 -0.64
N GLN A 106 -14.31 -1.20 0.36
CA GLN A 106 -14.99 -0.88 1.62
C GLN A 106 -15.54 0.55 1.53
N VAL A 107 -16.81 0.67 1.17
CA VAL A 107 -17.47 1.95 0.93
C VAL A 107 -17.45 2.84 2.18
N ASP A 108 -17.60 2.24 3.37
CA ASP A 108 -17.56 2.96 4.64
C ASP A 108 -16.17 3.59 4.91
N GLU A 109 -15.14 3.05 4.28
CA GLU A 109 -13.77 3.58 4.35
C GLU A 109 -13.47 4.56 3.20
N GLY A 110 -14.46 4.89 2.38
CA GLY A 110 -14.28 5.80 1.26
C GLY A 110 -13.64 5.18 0.02
N ILE A 111 -13.66 3.85 -0.08
CA ILE A 111 -13.07 3.12 -1.20
C ILE A 111 -14.16 2.74 -2.20
N THR A 112 -13.98 3.13 -3.46
CA THR A 112 -14.99 2.93 -4.52
C THR A 112 -14.63 1.79 -5.47
N ALA A 113 -13.35 1.39 -5.55
CA ALA A 113 -12.90 0.29 -6.39
C ALA A 113 -11.62 -0.32 -5.86
N CYS A 114 -11.42 -1.59 -6.14
CA CYS A 114 -10.16 -2.31 -5.94
C CYS A 114 -9.84 -3.00 -7.27
N GLN A 115 -8.59 -2.89 -7.74
CA GLN A 115 -8.18 -3.52 -9.00
C GLN A 115 -6.77 -4.08 -8.90
N TRP A 116 -6.62 -5.31 -9.39
CA TRP A 116 -5.32 -5.92 -9.61
C TRP A 116 -4.74 -5.43 -10.93
N ARG A 117 -3.48 -5.00 -10.91
CA ARG A 117 -2.79 -4.47 -12.09
C ARG A 117 -1.37 -5.02 -12.15
N THR A 118 -0.82 -5.14 -13.37
CA THR A 118 0.62 -5.36 -13.52
C THR A 118 1.36 -4.12 -13.01
N LEU A 119 2.67 -4.26 -12.77
CA LEU A 119 3.48 -3.13 -12.32
C LEU A 119 3.36 -1.93 -13.26
N ASP A 120 3.49 -2.15 -14.56
CA ASP A 120 3.43 -1.08 -15.56
C ASP A 120 2.05 -0.42 -15.61
N GLU A 121 0.99 -1.21 -15.60
CA GLU A 121 -0.38 -0.69 -15.56
C GLU A 121 -0.64 0.13 -14.29
N ALA A 122 -0.15 -0.36 -13.14
CA ALA A 122 -0.32 0.35 -11.87
C ALA A 122 0.43 1.69 -11.87
N LEU A 123 1.65 1.71 -12.39
CA LEU A 123 2.44 2.95 -12.51
C LEU A 123 1.72 3.99 -13.37
N ASP A 124 1.03 3.55 -14.43
CA ASP A 124 0.32 4.45 -15.33
C ASP A 124 -0.92 5.08 -14.71
N VAL A 125 -1.63 4.35 -13.84
CA VAL A 125 -2.91 4.85 -13.30
C VAL A 125 -2.80 5.54 -11.95
N LEU A 126 -1.69 5.36 -11.22
CA LEU A 126 -1.50 6.02 -9.93
C LEU A 126 -1.60 7.53 -10.05
N SER A 127 -2.36 8.14 -9.15
CA SER A 127 -2.65 9.58 -9.19
C SER A 127 -1.52 10.45 -8.64
N TYR A 128 -0.62 9.89 -7.83
CA TYR A 128 0.42 10.63 -7.10
C TYR A 128 1.83 10.12 -7.41
N ASP A 129 2.76 11.03 -7.66
CA ASP A 129 4.16 10.70 -7.97
C ASP A 129 4.86 9.98 -6.82
N ASN A 130 4.59 10.39 -5.57
CA ASN A 130 5.19 9.73 -4.42
C ASN A 130 4.75 8.28 -4.29
N ALA A 131 3.53 7.95 -4.69
CA ALA A 131 3.03 6.58 -4.72
C ALA A 131 3.76 5.74 -5.78
N ARG A 132 4.10 6.35 -6.92
CA ARG A 132 4.87 5.65 -7.97
C ARG A 132 6.23 5.23 -7.47
N GLY A 133 6.93 6.09 -6.73
CA GLY A 133 8.24 5.76 -6.13
C GLY A 133 8.16 4.57 -5.16
N VAL A 134 7.12 4.53 -4.35
CA VAL A 134 6.88 3.42 -3.43
C VAL A 134 6.62 2.12 -4.19
N LEU A 135 5.78 2.18 -5.22
CA LEU A 135 5.47 0.99 -6.04
C LEU A 135 6.70 0.48 -6.78
N LYS A 136 7.53 1.35 -7.34
CA LYS A 136 8.78 0.95 -7.99
C LYS A 136 9.68 0.18 -7.03
N ARG A 137 9.83 0.67 -5.81
CA ARG A 137 10.62 -0.01 -4.78
C ARG A 137 10.00 -1.35 -4.40
N ALA A 138 8.68 -1.41 -4.28
CA ALA A 138 7.97 -2.66 -4.02
C ALA A 138 8.25 -3.69 -5.14
N GLY A 139 8.21 -3.26 -6.39
CA GLY A 139 8.52 -4.11 -7.53
C GLY A 139 9.94 -4.68 -7.49
N GLU A 140 10.91 -3.89 -7.06
CA GLU A 140 12.28 -4.38 -6.86
C GLU A 140 12.34 -5.45 -5.77
N MET A 141 11.63 -5.25 -4.67
CA MET A 141 11.55 -6.22 -3.58
C MET A 141 10.93 -7.54 -4.04
N VAL A 142 9.85 -7.46 -4.82
CA VAL A 142 9.19 -8.65 -5.37
C VAL A 142 10.14 -9.41 -6.31
N ARG A 143 10.90 -8.70 -7.15
CA ARG A 143 11.92 -9.33 -8.00
C ARG A 143 13.00 -10.03 -7.18
N THR A 144 13.40 -9.45 -6.07
CA THR A 144 14.36 -10.08 -5.15
C THR A 144 13.80 -11.38 -4.57
N LEU A 145 12.51 -11.39 -4.21
CA LEU A 145 11.85 -12.62 -3.74
C LEU A 145 11.88 -13.72 -4.80
N VAL A 146 11.67 -13.39 -6.06
CA VAL A 146 11.79 -14.33 -7.18
C VAL A 146 13.21 -14.88 -7.29
N ALA A 147 14.20 -14.00 -7.24
CA ALA A 147 15.63 -14.36 -7.41
C ALA A 147 16.13 -15.33 -6.34
N ILE A 148 15.63 -15.20 -5.08
CA ILE A 148 16.01 -16.09 -4.00
C ILE A 148 15.07 -17.30 -3.86
N GLY A 149 14.11 -17.46 -4.78
CA GLY A 149 13.14 -18.56 -4.77
C GLY A 149 12.12 -18.50 -3.64
N ALA A 150 12.05 -17.37 -2.92
CA ALA A 150 11.11 -17.19 -1.83
C ALA A 150 9.78 -16.61 -2.33
N GLY A 151 8.66 -17.05 -1.80
CA GLY A 151 7.36 -16.47 -2.01
C GLY A 151 6.62 -16.92 -3.27
N ARG A 152 7.28 -17.20 -4.37
CA ARG A 152 6.60 -17.62 -5.59
C ARG A 152 6.17 -19.07 -5.46
N PRO A 153 4.87 -19.39 -5.68
CA PRO A 153 4.42 -20.78 -5.64
C PRO A 153 5.20 -21.63 -6.62
N LEU A 154 5.67 -22.79 -6.15
CA LEU A 154 6.25 -23.77 -7.04
C LEU A 154 5.18 -24.23 -8.03
N ARG A 155 5.58 -24.39 -9.29
CA ARG A 155 4.71 -25.02 -10.26
C ARG A 155 4.36 -26.41 -9.74
N ARG A 156 3.08 -26.70 -9.65
CA ARG A 156 2.68 -28.08 -9.46
C ARG A 156 3.00 -28.83 -10.74
N THR A 157 3.99 -29.67 -10.63
CA THR A 157 4.20 -30.70 -11.63
C THR A 157 3.25 -31.84 -11.28
N ASP A 158 2.09 -31.74 -11.80
CA ASP A 158 1.15 -32.86 -11.69
C ASP A 158 1.37 -33.85 -12.83
#